data_1e6b691c386bd891233cd8f21194f0c9
#
_entry.id   1e6b691c386bd891233cd8f21194f0c9
#
_cell.length_a   1.000
_cell.length_b   1.000
_cell.length_c   1.000
_cell.angle_alpha   90.00
_cell.angle_beta   90.00
_cell.angle_gamma   90.00
#
_symmetry.space_group_name_H-M   'P 1'
#
loop_
_entity.id
_entity.type
_entity.pdbx_description
1 polymer ?
#
loop_
_entity_poly.entity_id
_entity_poly.type
_entity_poly.pdbx_seq_one_letter_code
_entity_poly.pdbx_strand_id
1 'polypeptide(L)'
;DIFQRQVGKVKLTLIVKENGGKGDALNMGINAANYDYFLCLDADSMLQVDSLSQISKSIQVDPTVIAVGGLVQVAQGVKIEQGKVASYRLPWRIIPCAQALEYDSSFLGARIFLDYLRANLIISGAFGLFKKDLVKAVGGYDTQTLGEDMELVMKLHFFCRNNNIPYRICYETDAVCWSQAPTNLGDLRKQRRR
;
A
#
# COMPACT_ATOMS: atom_id res chain seq x y z
N ASP A 1 16.86 -17.34 -6.70
CA ASP A 1 17.20 -18.05 -5.45
C ASP A 1 16.22 -17.65 -4.36
N ILE A 2 15.85 -18.60 -3.51
CA ILE A 2 14.94 -18.37 -2.37
C ILE A 2 15.68 -18.78 -1.10
N PHE A 3 15.78 -17.83 -0.16
CA PHE A 3 16.38 -18.05 1.16
C PHE A 3 15.32 -17.89 2.24
N GLN A 4 15.32 -18.74 3.25
CA GLN A 4 14.33 -18.69 4.33
C GLN A 4 15.03 -18.77 5.68
N ARG A 5 14.54 -17.97 6.64
CA ARG A 5 15.01 -17.96 8.03
C ARG A 5 13.85 -17.70 8.98
N GLN A 6 13.85 -18.40 10.10
CA GLN A 6 12.95 -18.13 11.21
C GLN A 6 13.57 -17.08 12.14
N VAL A 7 12.82 -16.02 12.45
CA VAL A 7 13.20 -14.99 13.43
C VAL A 7 12.07 -14.85 14.45
N GLY A 8 12.26 -15.46 15.61
CA GLY A 8 11.20 -15.58 16.60
C GLY A 8 10.00 -16.35 16.02
N LYS A 9 8.82 -15.73 16.02
CA LYS A 9 7.59 -16.30 15.45
C LYS A 9 7.41 -15.94 13.95
N VAL A 10 8.31 -15.15 13.37
CA VAL A 10 8.19 -14.64 12.01
C VAL A 10 9.09 -15.45 11.07
N LYS A 11 8.52 -15.93 9.97
CA LYS A 11 9.27 -16.54 8.87
C LYS A 11 9.67 -15.44 7.88
N LEU A 12 10.97 -15.25 7.71
CA LEU A 12 11.53 -14.39 6.66
C LEU A 12 11.81 -15.21 5.42
N THR A 13 11.40 -14.68 4.26
CA THR A 13 11.72 -15.27 2.95
C THR A 13 12.31 -14.18 2.07
N LEU A 14 13.55 -14.38 1.64
CA LEU A 14 14.23 -13.52 0.66
C LEU A 14 14.19 -14.19 -0.71
N ILE A 15 13.64 -13.51 -1.70
CA ILE A 15 13.59 -13.94 -3.09
C ILE A 15 14.54 -13.08 -3.92
N VAL A 16 15.61 -13.67 -4.41
CA VAL A 16 16.59 -13.01 -5.29
C VAL A 16 16.29 -13.42 -6.73
N LYS A 17 15.98 -12.44 -7.57
CA LYS A 17 15.61 -12.63 -8.98
C LYS A 17 16.17 -11.50 -9.84
N GLU A 18 16.19 -11.70 -11.16
CA GLU A 18 16.46 -10.63 -12.10
C GLU A 18 15.42 -9.51 -12.00
N ASN A 19 15.86 -8.27 -12.28
CA ASN A 19 14.98 -7.10 -12.20
C ASN A 19 13.94 -7.13 -13.33
N GLY A 20 12.70 -7.38 -12.98
CA GLY A 20 11.53 -7.32 -13.86
C GLY A 20 10.57 -6.19 -13.50
N GLY A 21 11.00 -5.21 -12.68
CA GLY A 21 10.17 -4.11 -12.20
C GLY A 21 9.41 -4.43 -10.90
N LYS A 22 8.68 -3.43 -10.41
CA LYS A 22 7.93 -3.50 -9.12
C LYS A 22 6.83 -4.55 -9.17
N GLY A 23 5.98 -4.52 -10.19
CA GLY A 23 4.86 -5.46 -10.35
C GLY A 23 5.31 -6.92 -10.35
N ASP A 24 6.41 -7.22 -11.06
CA ASP A 24 6.98 -8.56 -11.11
C ASP A 24 7.55 -9.00 -9.74
N ALA A 25 8.21 -8.11 -9.01
CA ALA A 25 8.67 -8.40 -7.65
C ALA A 25 7.51 -8.66 -6.68
N LEU A 26 6.43 -7.87 -6.77
CA LEU A 26 5.22 -8.07 -5.98
C LEU A 26 4.54 -9.41 -6.30
N ASN A 27 4.40 -9.76 -7.57
CA ASN A 27 3.81 -11.05 -8.00
C ASN A 27 4.61 -12.25 -7.46
N MET A 28 5.94 -12.17 -7.43
CA MET A 28 6.77 -13.19 -6.81
C MET A 28 6.51 -13.32 -5.30
N GLY A 29 6.38 -12.19 -4.60
CA GLY A 29 6.03 -12.16 -3.18
C GLY A 29 4.65 -12.75 -2.91
N ILE A 30 3.64 -12.40 -3.72
CA ILE A 30 2.28 -12.93 -3.64
C ILE A 30 2.26 -14.45 -3.82
N ASN A 31 3.02 -14.96 -4.79
CA ASN A 31 3.11 -16.40 -5.03
C ASN A 31 3.80 -17.16 -3.89
N ALA A 32 4.74 -16.53 -3.20
CA ALA A 32 5.42 -17.10 -2.04
C ALA A 32 4.65 -16.91 -0.72
N ALA A 33 3.62 -16.08 -0.69
CA ALA A 33 2.81 -15.82 0.51
C ALA A 33 1.98 -17.03 0.92
N ASN A 34 1.96 -17.34 2.22
CA ASN A 34 1.28 -18.53 2.76
C ASN A 34 -0.11 -18.24 3.35
N TYR A 35 -0.45 -16.97 3.59
CA TYR A 35 -1.70 -16.57 4.24
C TYR A 35 -2.73 -16.05 3.24
N ASP A 36 -3.99 -15.97 3.66
CA ASP A 36 -5.11 -15.54 2.81
C ASP A 36 -5.04 -14.07 2.40
N TYR A 37 -4.38 -13.26 3.22
CA TYR A 37 -4.12 -11.85 2.94
C TYR A 37 -2.62 -11.58 2.88
N PHE A 38 -2.24 -10.67 2.01
CA PHE A 38 -0.88 -10.14 1.96
C PHE A 38 -0.92 -8.62 1.98
N LEU A 39 0.15 -8.03 2.48
CA LEU A 39 0.34 -6.60 2.53
C LEU A 39 1.52 -6.20 1.67
N CYS A 40 1.31 -5.22 0.79
CA CYS A 40 2.38 -4.58 0.04
C CYS A 40 2.93 -3.39 0.84
N LEU A 41 4.24 -3.26 0.84
CA LEU A 41 4.95 -2.17 1.47
C LEU A 41 6.17 -1.80 0.62
N ASP A 42 6.38 -0.51 0.36
CA ASP A 42 7.60 -0.05 -0.31
C ASP A 42 8.80 -0.17 0.65
N ALA A 43 9.98 -0.48 0.10
CA ALA A 43 11.19 -0.76 0.89
C ALA A 43 11.70 0.44 1.72
N ASP A 44 11.32 1.66 1.33
CA ASP A 44 11.64 2.91 2.01
C ASP A 44 10.52 3.41 2.93
N SER A 45 9.48 2.61 3.10
CA SER A 45 8.31 2.93 3.92
C SER A 45 8.45 2.38 5.34
N MET A 46 7.86 3.08 6.30
CA MET A 46 7.90 2.74 7.72
C MET A 46 6.49 2.75 8.30
N LEU A 47 6.08 1.64 8.89
CA LEU A 47 4.77 1.53 9.53
C LEU A 47 4.80 2.08 10.96
N GLN A 48 3.73 2.73 11.35
CA GLN A 48 3.46 3.00 12.75
C GLN A 48 3.17 1.67 13.48
N VAL A 49 3.48 1.59 14.75
CA VAL A 49 3.46 0.32 15.51
C VAL A 49 2.13 -0.43 15.48
N ASP A 50 1.02 0.30 15.39
CA ASP A 50 -0.35 -0.25 15.37
C ASP A 50 -0.97 -0.39 13.98
N SER A 51 -0.27 0.06 12.92
CA SER A 51 -0.80 0.11 11.55
C SER A 51 -1.28 -1.24 11.03
N LEU A 52 -0.60 -2.34 11.35
CA LEU A 52 -1.04 -3.68 10.95
C LEU A 52 -2.34 -4.10 11.66
N SER A 53 -2.47 -3.73 12.93
CA SER A 53 -3.69 -3.97 13.69
C SER A 53 -4.85 -3.14 13.14
N GLN A 54 -4.61 -1.86 12.83
CA GLN A 54 -5.63 -0.96 12.29
C GLN A 54 -6.12 -1.42 10.91
N ILE A 55 -5.20 -1.69 9.96
CA ILE A 55 -5.60 -2.09 8.60
C ILE A 55 -6.35 -3.43 8.58
N SER A 56 -6.11 -4.31 9.55
CA SER A 56 -6.79 -5.60 9.64
C SER A 56 -8.20 -5.52 10.23
N LYS A 57 -8.57 -4.43 10.89
CA LYS A 57 -9.91 -4.29 11.52
C LYS A 57 -11.03 -4.44 10.50
N SER A 58 -10.91 -3.79 9.35
CA SER A 58 -11.94 -3.80 8.31
C SER A 58 -12.26 -5.22 7.83
N ILE A 59 -11.25 -6.08 7.66
CA ILE A 59 -11.44 -7.49 7.24
C ILE A 59 -11.98 -8.38 8.35
N GLN A 60 -11.77 -8.01 9.63
CA GLN A 60 -12.32 -8.76 10.77
C GLN A 60 -13.80 -8.46 10.97
N VAL A 61 -14.24 -7.25 10.66
CA VAL A 61 -15.63 -6.79 10.84
C VAL A 61 -16.51 -7.19 9.65
N ASP A 62 -15.98 -7.10 8.43
CA ASP A 62 -16.74 -7.36 7.21
C ASP A 62 -15.99 -8.38 6.32
N PRO A 63 -16.48 -9.63 6.23
CA PRO A 63 -15.85 -10.68 5.43
C PRO A 63 -15.89 -10.43 3.92
N THR A 64 -16.68 -9.46 3.46
CA THR A 64 -16.72 -9.04 2.04
C THR A 64 -15.57 -8.12 1.67
N VAL A 65 -14.79 -7.63 2.64
CA VAL A 65 -13.64 -6.77 2.38
C VAL A 65 -12.51 -7.59 1.74
N ILE A 66 -12.17 -7.23 0.51
CA ILE A 66 -11.16 -7.92 -0.30
C ILE A 66 -9.84 -7.14 -0.39
N ALA A 67 -9.89 -5.83 -0.15
CA ALA A 67 -8.71 -4.97 -0.16
C ALA A 67 -8.91 -3.75 0.75
N VAL A 68 -7.84 -3.32 1.41
CA VAL A 68 -7.82 -2.15 2.29
C VAL A 68 -6.60 -1.31 2.01
N GLY A 69 -6.79 -0.03 1.69
CA GLY A 69 -5.71 0.94 1.59
C GLY A 69 -5.48 1.64 2.93
N GLY A 70 -4.23 1.82 3.32
CA GLY A 70 -3.87 2.62 4.48
C GLY A 70 -3.49 4.06 4.13
N LEU A 71 -3.39 4.91 5.15
CA LEU A 71 -2.93 6.29 5.05
C LEU A 71 -1.42 6.34 4.83
N VAL A 72 -0.99 6.94 3.72
CA VAL A 72 0.43 7.20 3.48
C VAL A 72 0.72 8.67 3.74
N GLN A 73 1.69 8.93 4.60
CA GLN A 73 2.14 10.27 4.96
C GLN A 73 3.63 10.48 4.68
N VAL A 74 4.02 11.74 4.55
CA VAL A 74 5.41 12.12 4.28
C VAL A 74 6.25 12.01 5.54
N ALA A 75 7.31 11.20 5.51
CA ALA A 75 8.18 10.92 6.65
C ALA A 75 9.05 12.13 7.07
N GLN A 76 9.29 13.09 6.16
CA GLN A 76 10.04 14.29 6.50
C GLN A 76 9.24 15.17 7.49
N GLY A 77 9.81 15.37 8.64
CA GLY A 77 9.17 16.15 9.72
C GLY A 77 8.51 15.30 10.81
N VAL A 78 8.45 13.98 10.63
CA VAL A 78 8.04 13.07 11.70
C VAL A 78 9.25 12.63 12.53
N LYS A 79 9.07 12.57 13.84
CA LYS A 79 10.00 11.93 14.75
C LYS A 79 9.33 10.69 15.34
N ILE A 80 9.90 9.53 15.06
CA ILE A 80 9.38 8.24 15.52
C ILE A 80 10.31 7.73 16.63
N GLU A 81 9.74 7.40 17.77
CA GLU A 81 10.42 6.79 18.90
C GLU A 81 9.69 5.50 19.28
N GLN A 82 10.43 4.39 19.32
CA GLN A 82 9.88 3.06 19.62
C GLN A 82 8.64 2.67 18.78
N GLY A 83 8.63 3.06 17.51
CA GLY A 83 7.52 2.79 16.56
C GLY A 83 6.30 3.70 16.70
N LYS A 84 6.33 4.68 17.63
CA LYS A 84 5.28 5.67 17.83
C LYS A 84 5.71 7.05 17.35
N VAL A 85 4.76 7.82 16.85
CA VAL A 85 4.99 9.22 16.50
C VAL A 85 5.17 10.03 17.78
N ALA A 86 6.40 10.49 18.04
CA ALA A 86 6.72 11.37 19.16
C ALA A 86 6.39 12.83 18.84
N SER A 87 6.60 13.26 17.61
CA SER A 87 6.20 14.58 17.12
C SER A 87 6.09 14.58 15.59
N TYR A 88 5.20 15.42 15.08
CA TYR A 88 5.07 15.68 13.65
C TYR A 88 5.08 17.19 13.42
N ARG A 89 5.86 17.65 12.44
CA ARG A 89 5.88 19.04 11.97
C ARG A 89 5.90 19.01 10.46
N LEU A 90 5.22 19.97 9.84
CA LEU A 90 5.34 20.14 8.39
C LEU A 90 6.81 20.32 8.01
N PRO A 91 7.26 19.67 6.94
CA PRO A 91 8.64 19.79 6.47
C PRO A 91 8.97 21.26 6.20
N TRP A 92 10.13 21.71 6.66
CA TRP A 92 10.60 23.08 6.44
C TRP A 92 10.90 23.42 4.98
N ARG A 93 11.32 22.42 4.19
CA ARG A 93 11.64 22.60 2.77
C ARG A 93 10.37 22.62 1.92
N ILE A 94 10.31 23.52 0.93
CA ILE A 94 9.11 23.77 0.09
C ILE A 94 8.63 22.49 -0.59
N ILE A 95 9.53 21.69 -1.20
CA ILE A 95 9.15 20.49 -1.97
C ILE A 95 8.55 19.41 -1.07
N PRO A 96 9.19 18.96 0.02
CA PRO A 96 8.55 18.02 0.95
C PRO A 96 7.29 18.59 1.61
N CYS A 97 7.22 19.90 1.87
CA CYS A 97 6.01 20.54 2.42
C CYS A 97 4.84 20.46 1.43
N ALA A 98 5.07 20.78 0.16
CA ALA A 98 4.06 20.68 -0.88
C ALA A 98 3.61 19.23 -1.09
N GLN A 99 4.54 18.27 -1.01
CA GLN A 99 4.20 16.84 -1.08
C GLN A 99 3.37 16.39 0.14
N ALA A 100 3.67 16.86 1.35
CA ALA A 100 2.88 16.56 2.54
C ALA A 100 1.44 17.05 2.38
N LEU A 101 1.24 18.29 1.92
CA LEU A 101 -0.09 18.84 1.66
C LEU A 101 -0.84 18.08 0.54
N GLU A 102 -0.14 17.69 -0.51
CA GLU A 102 -0.72 16.88 -1.59
C GLU A 102 -1.17 15.50 -1.07
N TYR A 103 -0.35 14.84 -0.24
CA TYR A 103 -0.68 13.55 0.35
C TYR A 103 -1.88 13.70 1.30
N ASP A 104 -1.87 14.68 2.19
CA ASP A 104 -2.99 14.93 3.11
C ASP A 104 -4.28 15.20 2.34
N SER A 105 -4.25 16.04 1.31
CA SER A 105 -5.42 16.30 0.46
C SER A 105 -5.92 15.04 -0.24
N SER A 106 -5.01 14.22 -0.78
CA SER A 106 -5.38 12.97 -1.47
C SER A 106 -5.90 11.92 -0.50
N PHE A 107 -5.17 11.66 0.58
CA PHE A 107 -5.46 10.54 1.48
C PHE A 107 -6.52 10.87 2.52
N LEU A 108 -6.53 12.08 3.09
CA LEU A 108 -7.53 12.50 4.09
C LEU A 108 -8.75 13.21 3.49
N GLY A 109 -8.70 13.57 2.22
CA GLY A 109 -9.82 14.16 1.50
C GLY A 109 -10.44 13.19 0.50
N ALA A 110 -9.86 13.11 -0.69
CA ALA A 110 -10.44 12.40 -1.82
C ALA A 110 -10.70 10.90 -1.54
N ARG A 111 -9.80 10.19 -0.89
CA ARG A 111 -9.95 8.74 -0.64
C ARG A 111 -11.02 8.45 0.40
N ILE A 112 -11.16 9.27 1.44
CA ILE A 112 -12.25 9.12 2.43
C ILE A 112 -13.61 9.33 1.75
N PHE A 113 -13.72 10.33 0.88
CA PHE A 113 -14.95 10.57 0.12
C PHE A 113 -15.27 9.42 -0.82
N LEU A 114 -14.28 8.90 -1.54
CA LEU A 114 -14.47 7.72 -2.41
C LEU A 114 -14.80 6.45 -1.62
N ASP A 115 -14.25 6.30 -0.41
CA ASP A 115 -14.62 5.17 0.46
C ASP A 115 -16.07 5.22 0.88
N TYR A 116 -16.54 6.39 1.29
CA TYR A 116 -17.96 6.61 1.60
C TYR A 116 -18.88 6.24 0.43
N LEU A 117 -18.49 6.56 -0.81
CA LEU A 117 -19.20 6.21 -2.03
C LEU A 117 -18.98 4.76 -2.50
N ARG A 118 -18.15 3.97 -1.81
CA ARG A 118 -17.69 2.63 -2.25
C ARG A 118 -17.06 2.63 -3.64
N ALA A 119 -16.36 3.69 -3.98
CA ALA A 119 -15.79 3.97 -5.29
C ALA A 119 -14.26 4.11 -5.26
N ASN A 120 -13.59 3.41 -4.33
CA ASN A 120 -12.13 3.38 -4.27
C ASN A 120 -11.56 2.72 -5.52
N LEU A 121 -10.87 3.50 -6.35
CA LEU A 121 -10.25 3.04 -7.60
C LEU A 121 -8.75 2.77 -7.46
N ILE A 122 -8.15 3.15 -6.36
CA ILE A 122 -6.71 3.01 -6.15
C ILE A 122 -6.39 2.72 -4.68
N ILE A 123 -5.55 1.73 -4.46
CA ILE A 123 -4.86 1.49 -3.20
C ILE A 123 -3.38 1.74 -3.47
N SER A 124 -2.72 2.54 -2.62
CA SER A 124 -1.31 2.86 -2.79
C SER A 124 -0.45 1.60 -2.66
N GLY A 125 0.44 1.36 -3.62
CA GLY A 125 1.42 0.28 -3.53
C GLY A 125 2.47 0.45 -2.42
N ALA A 126 2.47 1.61 -1.76
CA ALA A 126 3.27 1.84 -0.56
C ALA A 126 2.66 1.21 0.70
N PHE A 127 1.34 1.05 0.75
CA PHE A 127 0.66 0.43 1.91
C PHE A 127 -0.75 -0.03 1.54
N GLY A 128 -0.89 -1.31 1.20
CA GLY A 128 -2.17 -1.93 0.84
C GLY A 128 -2.25 -3.39 1.27
N LEU A 129 -3.39 -3.77 1.84
CA LEU A 129 -3.73 -5.13 2.24
C LEU A 129 -4.72 -5.73 1.23
N PHE A 130 -4.47 -6.94 0.75
CA PHE A 130 -5.27 -7.57 -0.31
C PHE A 130 -5.55 -9.05 -0.01
N LYS A 131 -6.72 -9.53 -0.43
CA LYS A 131 -7.07 -10.94 -0.41
C LYS A 131 -6.35 -11.67 -1.55
N LYS A 132 -5.43 -12.57 -1.18
CA LYS A 132 -4.47 -13.21 -2.09
C LYS A 132 -5.14 -13.94 -3.26
N ASP A 133 -6.16 -14.75 -2.96
CA ASP A 133 -6.78 -15.61 -3.97
C ASP A 133 -7.47 -14.80 -5.07
N LEU A 134 -8.11 -13.68 -4.73
CA LEU A 134 -8.71 -12.77 -5.71
C LEU A 134 -7.67 -12.06 -6.56
N VAL A 135 -6.56 -11.61 -5.93
CA VAL A 135 -5.46 -11.01 -6.69
C VAL A 135 -4.83 -12.01 -7.65
N LYS A 136 -4.67 -13.27 -7.24
CA LYS A 136 -4.19 -14.34 -8.14
C LYS A 136 -5.20 -14.64 -9.24
N ALA A 137 -6.50 -14.64 -8.95
CA ALA A 137 -7.55 -14.90 -9.93
C ALA A 137 -7.59 -13.85 -11.05
N VAL A 138 -7.23 -12.59 -10.75
CA VAL A 138 -7.15 -11.51 -11.76
C VAL A 138 -5.77 -11.41 -12.44
N GLY A 139 -4.84 -12.34 -12.16
CA GLY A 139 -3.52 -12.37 -12.77
C GLY A 139 -2.45 -11.51 -12.08
N GLY A 140 -2.72 -10.99 -10.87
CA GLY A 140 -1.77 -10.16 -10.12
C GLY A 140 -1.55 -8.77 -10.71
N TYR A 141 -0.42 -8.17 -10.39
CA TYR A 141 0.01 -6.87 -10.92
C TYR A 141 0.45 -6.98 -12.37
N ASP A 142 0.04 -6.04 -13.21
CA ASP A 142 0.56 -5.91 -14.57
C ASP A 142 1.99 -5.34 -14.53
N THR A 143 2.91 -6.00 -15.22
CA THR A 143 4.32 -5.63 -15.26
C THR A 143 4.63 -4.57 -16.34
N GLN A 144 3.68 -4.27 -17.21
CA GLN A 144 3.87 -3.37 -18.35
C GLN A 144 3.21 -2.00 -18.14
N THR A 145 2.31 -1.87 -17.17
CA THR A 145 1.63 -0.61 -16.88
C THR A 145 2.38 0.25 -15.87
N LEU A 146 2.34 1.57 -16.04
CA LEU A 146 2.90 2.53 -15.07
C LEU A 146 1.97 2.77 -13.87
N GLY A 147 0.71 2.37 -13.97
CA GLY A 147 -0.31 2.53 -12.93
C GLY A 147 -0.76 1.19 -12.37
N GLU A 148 0.17 0.30 -12.03
CA GLU A 148 -0.07 -1.07 -11.58
C GLU A 148 -1.02 -1.14 -10.37
N ASP A 149 -0.96 -0.14 -9.49
CA ASP A 149 -1.78 -0.06 -8.28
C ASP A 149 -3.26 0.18 -8.60
N MET A 150 -3.55 1.11 -9.51
CA MET A 150 -4.91 1.39 -9.96
C MET A 150 -5.44 0.27 -10.86
N GLU A 151 -4.61 -0.24 -11.73
CA GLU A 151 -4.96 -1.32 -12.65
C GLU A 151 -5.40 -2.58 -11.88
N LEU A 152 -4.67 -2.97 -10.82
CA LEU A 152 -5.04 -4.09 -9.96
C LEU A 152 -6.42 -3.88 -9.32
N VAL A 153 -6.67 -2.70 -8.75
CA VAL A 153 -7.96 -2.39 -8.11
C VAL A 153 -9.10 -2.44 -9.13
N MET A 154 -8.88 -1.92 -10.33
CA MET A 154 -9.87 -1.99 -11.42
C MET A 154 -10.16 -3.43 -11.83
N LYS A 155 -9.13 -4.28 -11.99
CA LYS A 155 -9.30 -5.71 -12.26
C LYS A 155 -10.13 -6.41 -11.18
N LEU A 156 -9.88 -6.12 -9.92
CA LEU A 156 -10.66 -6.66 -8.81
C LEU A 156 -12.13 -6.23 -8.89
N HIS A 157 -12.41 -4.96 -9.17
CA HIS A 157 -13.78 -4.48 -9.38
C HIS A 157 -14.50 -5.21 -10.53
N PHE A 158 -13.86 -5.32 -11.70
CA PHE A 158 -14.43 -6.01 -12.85
C PHE A 158 -14.65 -7.50 -12.58
N PHE A 159 -13.65 -8.16 -12.00
CA PHE A 159 -13.73 -9.59 -11.70
C PHE A 159 -14.87 -9.90 -10.73
N CYS A 160 -14.96 -9.19 -9.61
CA CYS A 160 -15.98 -9.43 -8.60
C CYS A 160 -17.39 -9.14 -9.16
N ARG A 161 -17.57 -8.06 -9.93
CA ARG A 161 -18.86 -7.73 -10.55
C ARG A 161 -19.28 -8.76 -11.58
N ASN A 162 -18.39 -9.18 -12.48
CA ASN A 162 -18.71 -10.15 -13.51
C ASN A 162 -19.03 -11.55 -12.96
N ASN A 163 -18.47 -11.89 -11.80
CA ASN A 163 -18.72 -13.18 -11.14
C ASN A 163 -19.75 -13.10 -10.02
N ASN A 164 -20.47 -11.97 -9.85
CA ASN A 164 -21.43 -11.74 -8.77
C ASN A 164 -20.89 -12.04 -7.37
N ILE A 165 -19.59 -11.78 -7.14
CA ILE A 165 -18.95 -11.92 -5.83
C ILE A 165 -19.24 -10.67 -5.00
N PRO A 166 -19.86 -10.79 -3.80
CA PRO A 166 -20.00 -9.65 -2.92
C PRO A 166 -18.62 -9.21 -2.43
N TYR A 167 -18.30 -7.92 -2.60
CA TYR A 167 -16.99 -7.40 -2.24
C TYR A 167 -17.06 -5.95 -1.78
N ARG A 168 -16.07 -5.58 -0.98
CA ARG A 168 -15.80 -4.20 -0.57
C ARG A 168 -14.31 -3.91 -0.65
N ILE A 169 -13.95 -2.74 -1.16
CA ILE A 169 -12.60 -2.17 -1.12
C ILE A 169 -12.67 -0.95 -0.21
N CYS A 170 -11.90 -0.95 0.88
CA CYS A 170 -11.98 0.03 1.94
C CYS A 170 -10.72 0.89 2.01
N TYR A 171 -10.86 1.98 2.76
CA TYR A 171 -9.75 2.85 3.14
C TYR A 171 -9.72 3.04 4.65
N GLU A 172 -8.54 2.84 5.29
CA GLU A 172 -8.37 2.90 6.74
C GLU A 172 -7.38 4.01 7.11
N THR A 173 -7.91 5.10 7.67
CA THR A 173 -7.13 6.29 8.01
C THR A 173 -6.25 6.13 9.24
N ASP A 174 -6.61 5.22 10.14
CA ASP A 174 -5.85 4.96 11.37
C ASP A 174 -4.65 4.04 11.11
N ALA A 175 -4.60 3.37 9.95
CA ALA A 175 -3.47 2.58 9.52
C ALA A 175 -2.44 3.48 8.80
N VAL A 176 -1.41 3.92 9.50
CA VAL A 176 -0.47 4.94 9.01
C VAL A 176 0.85 4.33 8.54
N CYS A 177 1.26 4.72 7.34
CA CYS A 177 2.55 4.43 6.75
C CYS A 177 3.29 5.74 6.44
N TRP A 178 4.55 5.82 6.81
CA TRP A 178 5.43 6.95 6.56
C TRP A 178 6.36 6.63 5.40
N SER A 179 6.30 7.40 4.33
CA SER A 179 7.14 7.25 3.15
C SER A 179 7.97 8.50 2.88
N GLN A 180 9.16 8.30 2.31
CA GLN A 180 10.04 9.42 1.99
C GLN A 180 9.57 10.16 0.74
N ALA A 181 9.38 11.48 0.85
CA ALA A 181 9.10 12.32 -0.30
C ALA A 181 10.40 12.85 -0.93
N PRO A 182 10.38 13.18 -2.24
CA PRO A 182 11.48 13.87 -2.89
C PRO A 182 11.87 15.16 -2.18
N THR A 183 13.17 15.43 -2.05
CA THR A 183 13.67 16.62 -1.37
C THR A 183 14.08 17.73 -2.32
N ASN A 184 14.18 17.43 -3.64
CA ASN A 184 14.56 18.38 -4.68
C ASN A 184 13.73 18.18 -5.95
N LEU A 185 13.73 19.19 -6.83
CA LEU A 185 12.96 19.17 -8.09
C LEU A 185 13.38 18.07 -9.06
N GLY A 186 14.67 17.69 -9.07
CA GLY A 186 15.17 16.63 -9.94
C GLY A 186 14.55 15.27 -9.60
N ASP A 187 14.51 14.93 -8.31
CA ASP A 187 13.92 13.69 -7.84
C ASP A 187 12.40 13.71 -7.98
N LEU A 188 11.74 14.84 -7.68
CA LEU A 188 10.31 15.01 -7.92
C LEU A 188 9.96 14.77 -9.39
N ARG A 189 10.74 15.37 -10.32
CA ARG A 189 10.53 15.17 -11.76
C ARG A 189 10.72 13.72 -12.19
N LYS A 190 11.71 13.01 -11.64
CA LYS A 190 11.90 11.57 -11.91
C LYS A 190 10.71 10.75 -11.39
N GLN A 191 10.24 11.04 -10.19
CA GLN A 191 9.08 10.36 -9.61
C GLN A 191 7.81 10.56 -10.45
N ARG A 192 7.55 11.79 -10.94
CA ARG A 192 6.35 12.14 -11.74
C ARG A 192 6.39 11.62 -13.18
N ARG A 193 7.54 11.16 -13.67
CA ARG A 193 7.70 10.56 -15.01
C ARG A 193 7.56 9.04 -15.03
N ARG A 194 7.46 8.43 -13.88
CA ARG A 194 7.17 7.01 -13.70
C ARG A 194 5.65 6.80 -13.65
#